data_9fe51942884f7808539ca206ebcf2459
#
_entry.id   9fe51942884f7808539ca206ebcf2459
#
_cell.length_a   1.000
_cell.length_b   1.000
_cell.length_c   1.000
_cell.angle_alpha   90.00
_cell.angle_beta   90.00
_cell.angle_gamma   90.00
#
_symmetry.space_group_name_H-M   'P 1'
#
loop_
_entity.id
_entity.type
_entity.pdbx_description
1 polymer ?
#
loop_
_entity_poly.entity_id
_entity_poly.type
_entity_poly.pdbx_seq_one_letter_code
_entity_poly.pdbx_strand_id
1 'polypeptide(L)' 'MMTDPAFPIKNEVQQLIDVQIDTLRKPSSLTSFELNEYHSRSERITTLYEKLDLIARKRFNARSQTAA' A
#
# COMPACT_ATOMS: atom_id res chain seq x y z
N MET A 1 10.63 -17.67 13.97
CA MET A 1 9.31 -17.00 13.99
C MET A 1 8.94 -16.58 12.58
N MET A 2 7.82 -17.04 12.09
CA MET A 2 7.42 -16.74 10.71
C MET A 2 6.68 -15.42 10.65
N THR A 3 7.24 -14.48 9.90
CA THR A 3 6.61 -13.18 9.68
C THR A 3 5.81 -13.24 8.40
N ASP A 4 4.55 -12.84 8.47
CA ASP A 4 3.69 -12.75 7.30
C ASP A 4 4.27 -11.68 6.36
N PRO A 5 4.65 -12.03 5.11
CA PRO A 5 5.21 -11.06 4.19
C PRO A 5 4.26 -9.92 3.84
N ALA A 6 2.96 -10.11 4.03
CA ALA A 6 1.98 -9.06 3.78
C ALA A 6 1.93 -8.03 4.91
N PHE A 7 2.36 -8.38 6.13
CA PHE A 7 2.24 -7.50 7.28
C PHE A 7 3.04 -6.20 7.13
N PRO A 8 4.35 -6.24 6.81
CA PRO A 8 5.09 -4.99 6.64
C PRO A 8 4.57 -4.15 5.48
N ILE A 9 4.06 -4.79 4.42
CA ILE A 9 3.48 -4.06 3.29
C ILE A 9 2.20 -3.35 3.70
N LYS A 10 1.31 -4.04 4.42
CA LYS A 10 0.06 -3.43 4.93
C LYS A 10 0.36 -2.27 5.88
N ASN A 11 1.37 -2.42 6.72
CA ASN A 11 1.76 -1.38 7.66
C ASN A 11 2.27 -0.14 6.92
N GLU A 12 3.10 -0.32 5.90
CA GLU A 12 3.59 0.80 5.10
C GLU A 12 2.44 1.49 4.37
N VAL A 13 1.51 0.72 3.79
CA VAL A 13 0.34 1.29 3.10
C VAL A 13 -0.48 2.13 4.08
N GLN A 14 -0.71 1.65 5.28
CA GLN A 14 -1.48 2.39 6.28
C GLN A 14 -0.80 3.71 6.63
N GLN A 15 0.51 3.69 6.83
CA GLN A 15 1.27 4.90 7.14
C GLN A 15 1.20 5.91 5.99
N LEU A 16 1.32 5.44 4.76
CA LEU A 16 1.24 6.31 3.59
C LEU A 16 -0.16 6.92 3.43
N ILE A 17 -1.19 6.13 3.65
CA ILE A 17 -2.58 6.61 3.60
C ILE A 17 -2.81 7.68 4.66
N ASP A 18 -2.32 7.47 5.86
CA ASP A 18 -2.46 8.45 6.95
C ASP A 18 -1.81 9.78 6.57
N VAL A 19 -0.62 9.74 5.96
CA VAL A 19 0.06 10.95 5.49
C VAL A 19 -0.76 11.63 4.38
N GLN A 20 -1.35 10.87 3.46
CA GLN A 20 -2.18 11.42 2.39
C GLN A 20 -3.41 12.13 2.96
N ILE A 21 -4.06 11.52 3.93
CA ILE A 21 -5.22 12.12 4.58
C ILE A 21 -4.83 13.42 5.27
N ASP A 22 -3.73 13.44 6.01
CA ASP A 22 -3.24 14.64 6.67
C ASP A 22 -2.94 15.75 5.67
N THR A 23 -2.35 15.39 4.52
CA THR A 23 -2.05 16.36 3.46
C THR A 23 -3.33 17.00 2.94
N LEU A 24 -4.38 16.21 2.73
CA LEU A 24 -5.65 16.71 2.22
C LEU A 24 -6.45 17.51 3.25
N ARG A 25 -6.14 17.37 4.53
CA ARG A 25 -6.80 18.12 5.60
C ARG A 25 -6.26 19.52 5.79
N LYS A 26 -5.16 19.87 5.15
CA LYS A 26 -4.58 21.20 5.27
C LYS A 26 -5.56 22.25 4.76
N PRO A 27 -5.74 23.36 5.49
CA PRO A 27 -6.70 24.39 5.08
C PRO A 27 -6.24 25.24 3.91
N SER A 28 -4.95 25.22 3.59
CA SER A 28 -4.38 25.97 2.49
C SER A 28 -4.17 25.08 1.27
N SER A 29 -4.07 25.70 0.09
CA SER A 29 -3.78 25.01 -1.15
C SER A 29 -2.42 24.33 -1.06
N LEU A 30 -2.30 23.16 -1.70
CA LEU A 30 -1.02 22.46 -1.76
C LEU A 30 -0.03 23.18 -2.65
N THR A 31 1.23 23.26 -2.21
CA THR A 31 2.31 23.76 -3.04
C THR A 31 2.65 22.74 -4.11
N SER A 32 3.41 23.15 -5.14
CA SER A 32 3.88 22.21 -6.16
C SER A 32 4.70 21.08 -5.56
N PHE A 33 5.52 21.38 -4.55
CA PHE A 33 6.31 20.37 -3.85
C PHE A 33 5.40 19.38 -3.13
N GLU A 34 4.42 19.88 -2.40
CA GLU A 34 3.47 19.01 -1.67
C GLU A 34 2.66 18.13 -2.63
N LEU A 35 2.29 18.68 -3.77
CA LEU A 35 1.54 17.92 -4.78
C LEU A 35 2.40 16.81 -5.37
N ASN A 36 3.67 17.08 -5.67
CA ASN A 36 4.59 16.07 -6.15
C ASN A 36 4.80 14.96 -5.13
N GLU A 37 4.94 15.32 -3.86
CA GLU A 37 5.04 14.35 -2.77
C GLU A 37 3.79 13.49 -2.68
N TYR A 38 2.61 14.09 -2.83
CA TYR A 38 1.35 13.38 -2.82
C TYR A 38 1.29 12.35 -3.95
N HIS A 39 1.66 12.75 -5.16
CA HIS A 39 1.68 11.84 -6.31
C HIS A 39 2.66 10.69 -6.12
N SER A 40 3.85 10.97 -5.60
CA SER A 40 4.84 9.93 -5.34
C SER A 40 4.33 8.91 -4.33
N ARG A 41 3.66 9.38 -3.27
CA ARG A 41 3.06 8.49 -2.28
C ARG A 41 1.93 7.66 -2.87
N SER A 42 1.12 8.27 -3.73
CA SER A 42 0.03 7.55 -4.41
C SER A 42 0.57 6.42 -5.29
N GLU A 43 1.65 6.68 -6.02
CA GLU A 43 2.30 5.65 -6.83
C GLU A 43 2.86 4.53 -5.96
N ARG A 44 3.47 4.89 -4.83
CA ARG A 44 4.00 3.88 -3.89
C ARG A 44 2.89 3.02 -3.33
N ILE A 45 1.76 3.62 -2.96
CA ILE A 45 0.59 2.88 -2.46
C ILE A 45 0.10 1.89 -3.51
N THR A 46 -0.02 2.31 -4.76
CA THR A 46 -0.43 1.44 -5.86
C THR A 46 0.52 0.26 -6.01
N THR A 47 1.83 0.51 -5.99
CA THR A 47 2.84 -0.55 -6.08
C THR A 47 2.70 -1.54 -4.94
N LEU A 48 2.47 -1.05 -3.72
CA LEU A 48 2.31 -1.92 -2.56
C LEU A 48 1.04 -2.76 -2.63
N TYR A 49 -0.05 -2.21 -3.14
CA TYR A 49 -1.28 -2.97 -3.37
C TYR A 49 -1.07 -4.07 -4.41
N GLU A 50 -0.31 -3.80 -5.44
CA GLU A 50 0.04 -4.81 -6.43
C GLU A 50 0.81 -5.96 -5.81
N LYS A 51 1.74 -5.67 -4.90
CA LYS A 51 2.47 -6.69 -4.16
C LYS A 51 1.55 -7.52 -3.28
N LEU A 52 0.62 -6.87 -2.59
CA LEU A 52 -0.37 -7.57 -1.77
C LEU A 52 -1.26 -8.48 -2.61
N ASP A 53 -1.67 -8.02 -3.78
CA ASP A 53 -2.47 -8.81 -4.71
C ASP A 53 -1.70 -10.07 -5.15
N LEU A 54 -0.43 -9.93 -5.48
CA LEU A 54 0.41 -11.06 -5.87
C LEU A 54 0.54 -12.09 -4.73
N ILE A 55 0.72 -11.61 -3.50
CA ILE A 55 0.81 -12.49 -2.34
C ILE A 55 -0.52 -13.25 -2.16
N ALA A 56 -1.63 -12.56 -2.27
CA ALA A 56 -2.95 -13.16 -2.14
C ALA A 56 -3.20 -14.21 -3.21
N ARG A 57 -2.82 -13.91 -4.46
CA ARG A 57 -2.95 -14.87 -5.57
C ARG A 57 -2.11 -16.11 -5.37
N LYS A 58 -0.88 -15.97 -4.89
CA LYS A 58 -0.01 -17.10 -4.61
C LYS A 58 -0.61 -18.00 -3.53
N ARG A 59 -1.16 -17.41 -2.48
CA ARG A 59 -1.81 -18.15 -1.41
C ARG A 59 -3.03 -18.90 -1.91
N PHE A 60 -3.85 -18.24 -2.72
CA PHE A 60 -5.04 -18.85 -3.32
C PHE A 60 -4.66 -20.01 -4.22
N ASN A 61 -3.66 -19.83 -5.08
CA ASN A 61 -3.21 -20.89 -5.99
C ASN A 61 -2.67 -22.09 -5.24
N ALA A 62 -1.91 -21.87 -4.18
CA ALA A 62 -1.38 -22.96 -3.35
C ALA A 62 -2.52 -23.76 -2.72
N ARG A 63 -3.55 -23.08 -2.24
CA ARG A 63 -4.74 -23.73 -1.69
C ARG A 63 -5.47 -24.56 -2.72
N SER A 64 -5.65 -24.02 -3.91
CA SER A 64 -6.34 -24.71 -5.01
C SER A 64 -5.59 -25.98 -5.39
N GLN A 65 -4.27 -25.95 -5.41
CA GLN A 65 -3.45 -27.10 -5.74
C GLN A 65 -3.57 -28.20 -4.68
N THR A 66 -3.68 -27.84 -3.42
CA THR A 66 -3.80 -28.81 -2.33
C THR A 66 -5.21 -29.38 -2.23
N ALA A 67 -6.20 -28.71 -2.74
CA ALA A 67 -7.59 -29.14 -2.68
C ALA A 67 -7.94 -30.17 -3.77
N ALA A 68 -7.07 -30.36 -4.73
CA ALA A 68 -7.29 -31.33 -5.82
C ALA A 68 -6.98 -32.79 -5.40
#